data_7ebbbc80360bae344ce86685b5d794a8
#
_entry.id   7ebbbc80360bae344ce86685b5d794a8
#
_cell.length_a   1.000
_cell.length_b   1.000
_cell.length_c   1.000
_cell.angle_alpha   90.00
_cell.angle_beta   90.00
_cell.angle_gamma   90.00
#
_symmetry.space_group_name_H-M   'P 1'
#
loop_
_entity.id
_entity.type
_entity.pdbx_description
1 polymer ?
#
loop_
_entity_poly.entity_id
_entity_poly.type
_entity_poly.pdbx_seq_one_letter_code
_entity_poly.pdbx_strand_id
1 'polypeptide(L)'
;MAFGLSRESRSGLKLVSAPFGFSILLLAAPLLLMLLLSFWTQDYLVLDRTLTLNNYREIGSHPVYALLLQRSVLISVTVTLVTVLLAFPMAYYISFYGGKRKALWLFLITIPFWTSYLLRIFLWKIILGYNGVLNSTLQGLSIIEEPLTIILYNANAVVIALAHAWAPFAILPIFVALEKIDRSLLEAARDLGDGPIRRFFRVTLPLAVPGIVAASLIVFIPTVGDYITPKLVGGTEGLMIANMIQVQFSKANNAPLGAALAITAMIVVGLIALIFVLVNRRWLRRQV
;
A
#
# COMPACT_ATOMS: atom_id res chain seq x y z
N MET A 1 -19.77 -20.96 32.90
CA MET A 1 -19.25 -22.11 32.16
C MET A 1 -17.74 -21.89 32.00
N ALA A 2 -16.90 -22.61 32.73
CA ALA A 2 -15.45 -22.52 32.63
C ALA A 2 -15.00 -23.27 31.35
N PHE A 3 -14.50 -22.58 30.37
CA PHE A 3 -13.85 -23.18 29.20
C PHE A 3 -12.53 -23.84 29.65
N GLY A 4 -12.62 -25.09 30.16
CA GLY A 4 -11.44 -25.91 30.44
C GLY A 4 -10.80 -26.35 29.12
N LEU A 5 -9.67 -25.74 28.75
CA LEU A 5 -8.87 -26.18 27.61
C LEU A 5 -8.49 -27.66 27.78
N SER A 6 -8.69 -28.49 26.75
CA SER A 6 -8.29 -29.89 26.74
C SER A 6 -6.79 -30.04 26.97
N ARG A 7 -6.34 -31.23 27.44
CA ARG A 7 -4.91 -31.52 27.66
C ARG A 7 -4.07 -31.30 26.38
N GLU A 8 -4.62 -31.64 25.22
CA GLU A 8 -4.00 -31.42 23.90
C GLU A 8 -3.89 -29.93 23.55
N SER A 9 -4.93 -29.15 23.81
CA SER A 9 -4.90 -27.68 23.61
C SER A 9 -3.87 -27.01 24.50
N ARG A 10 -3.67 -27.48 25.75
CA ARG A 10 -2.65 -26.94 26.65
C ARG A 10 -1.22 -27.29 26.17
N SER A 11 -1.01 -28.50 25.67
CA SER A 11 0.30 -28.92 25.11
C SER A 11 0.59 -28.16 23.82
N GLY A 12 -0.39 -27.98 22.93
CA GLY A 12 -0.26 -27.16 21.74
C GLY A 12 0.06 -25.70 22.06
N LEU A 13 -0.63 -25.10 23.04
CA LEU A 13 -0.35 -23.72 23.50
C LEU A 13 1.08 -23.57 24.05
N LYS A 14 1.59 -24.56 24.80
CA LYS A 14 2.97 -24.54 25.31
C LYS A 14 4.00 -24.61 24.18
N LEU A 15 3.76 -25.42 23.14
CA LEU A 15 4.66 -25.52 21.98
C LEU A 15 4.69 -24.21 21.15
N VAL A 16 3.55 -23.53 21.03
CA VAL A 16 3.43 -22.29 20.25
C VAL A 16 3.83 -21.06 21.07
N SER A 17 3.78 -21.13 22.42
CA SER A 17 4.00 -19.95 23.28
C SER A 17 5.38 -19.33 23.13
N ALA A 18 6.44 -20.13 22.98
CA ALA A 18 7.80 -19.61 22.84
C ALA A 18 8.01 -18.87 21.52
N PRO A 19 7.73 -19.44 20.32
CA PRO A 19 7.85 -18.72 19.06
C PRO A 19 6.86 -17.54 18.96
N PHE A 20 5.68 -17.67 19.52
CA PHE A 20 4.68 -16.60 19.55
C PHE A 20 5.12 -15.42 20.43
N GLY A 21 5.63 -15.71 21.64
CA GLY A 21 6.18 -14.70 22.55
C GLY A 21 7.39 -13.97 21.94
N PHE A 22 8.29 -14.72 21.30
CA PHE A 22 9.43 -14.16 20.60
C PHE A 22 8.99 -13.24 19.42
N SER A 23 8.03 -13.68 18.62
CA SER A 23 7.48 -12.89 17.51
C SER A 23 6.81 -11.60 17.99
N ILE A 24 6.02 -11.68 19.08
CA ILE A 24 5.40 -10.49 19.69
C ILE A 24 6.49 -9.53 20.20
N LEU A 25 7.50 -10.04 20.89
CA LEU A 25 8.58 -9.20 21.41
C LEU A 25 9.32 -8.48 20.27
N LEU A 26 9.68 -9.19 19.21
CA LEU A 26 10.36 -8.60 18.04
C LEU A 26 9.52 -7.53 17.33
N LEU A 27 8.20 -7.70 17.26
CA LEU A 27 7.31 -6.74 16.61
C LEU A 27 6.92 -5.60 17.55
N ALA A 28 6.58 -5.91 18.79
CA ALA A 28 6.06 -4.91 19.73
C ALA A 28 7.17 -4.03 20.34
N ALA A 29 8.34 -4.57 20.62
CA ALA A 29 9.40 -3.81 21.28
C ALA A 29 9.85 -2.58 20.49
N PRO A 30 10.14 -2.64 19.17
CA PRO A 30 10.48 -1.45 18.40
C PRO A 30 9.36 -0.43 18.34
N LEU A 31 8.09 -0.87 18.22
CA LEU A 31 6.94 0.02 18.18
C LEU A 31 6.72 0.72 19.55
N LEU A 32 6.87 -0.01 20.63
CA LEU A 32 6.79 0.55 21.99
C LEU A 32 7.93 1.55 22.26
N LEU A 33 9.14 1.24 21.79
CA LEU A 33 10.27 2.17 21.89
C LEU A 33 10.03 3.44 21.07
N MET A 34 9.50 3.33 19.85
CA MET A 34 9.12 4.49 19.05
C MET A 34 8.00 5.29 19.73
N LEU A 35 7.00 4.59 20.30
CA LEU A 35 5.93 5.25 21.04
C LEU A 35 6.48 5.98 22.26
N LEU A 36 7.36 5.38 23.03
CA LEU A 36 8.01 6.02 24.17
C LEU A 36 8.86 7.23 23.74
N LEU A 37 9.66 7.06 22.69
CA LEU A 37 10.49 8.12 22.12
C LEU A 37 9.67 9.31 21.67
N SER A 38 8.45 9.12 21.17
CA SER A 38 7.57 10.18 20.69
C SER A 38 7.11 11.16 21.78
N PHE A 39 7.20 10.75 23.05
CA PHE A 39 6.88 11.60 24.21
C PHE A 39 8.10 12.33 24.79
N TRP A 40 9.31 12.06 24.32
CA TRP A 40 10.52 12.77 24.72
C TRP A 40 10.72 14.00 23.85
N THR A 41 11.65 14.87 24.24
CA THR A 41 12.07 16.01 23.41
C THR A 41 13.56 15.97 23.15
N GLN A 42 13.98 16.58 22.08
CA GLN A 42 15.38 16.70 21.73
C GLN A 42 15.69 18.14 21.38
N ASP A 43 16.65 18.69 22.08
CA ASP A 43 17.23 20.02 21.78
C ASP A 43 18.67 19.82 21.34
N TYR A 44 18.89 20.04 20.03
CA TYR A 44 20.16 19.78 19.36
C TYR A 44 20.64 18.33 19.57
N LEU A 45 21.64 18.07 20.41
CA LEU A 45 22.19 16.74 20.71
C LEU A 45 21.75 16.19 22.07
N VAL A 46 21.00 16.94 22.84
CA VAL A 46 20.55 16.56 24.18
C VAL A 46 19.14 15.99 24.12
N LEU A 47 19.03 14.72 24.52
CA LEU A 47 17.74 14.03 24.61
C LEU A 47 17.18 14.22 26.03
N ASP A 48 16.08 14.94 26.14
CA ASP A 48 15.31 15.05 27.37
C ASP A 48 14.27 13.93 27.44
N ARG A 49 14.37 13.10 28.45
CA ARG A 49 13.49 11.94 28.66
C ARG A 49 12.24 12.24 29.49
N THR A 50 11.97 13.51 29.79
CA THR A 50 10.69 13.89 30.41
C THR A 50 9.54 13.63 29.46
N LEU A 51 8.49 12.98 29.97
CA LEU A 51 7.32 12.67 29.16
C LEU A 51 6.50 13.96 28.90
N THR A 52 6.34 14.29 27.63
CA THR A 52 5.64 15.50 27.18
C THR A 52 4.81 15.25 25.91
N LEU A 53 3.82 16.07 25.67
CA LEU A 53 3.02 16.08 24.42
C LEU A 53 3.48 17.18 23.44
N ASN A 54 4.63 17.80 23.66
CA ASN A 54 5.10 18.93 22.86
C ASN A 54 5.21 18.59 21.37
N ASN A 55 5.77 17.40 21.03
CA ASN A 55 5.85 16.96 19.63
C ASN A 55 4.47 16.85 18.97
N TYR A 56 3.46 16.35 19.69
CA TYR A 56 2.10 16.23 19.15
C TYR A 56 1.41 17.59 19.02
N ARG A 57 1.70 18.54 19.92
CA ARG A 57 1.24 19.94 19.80
C ARG A 57 1.90 20.61 18.60
N GLU A 58 3.19 20.42 18.40
CA GLU A 58 3.93 20.92 17.24
C GLU A 58 3.34 20.35 15.94
N ILE A 59 3.08 19.03 15.86
CA ILE A 59 2.45 18.40 14.70
C ILE A 59 1.08 19.01 14.41
N GLY A 60 0.28 19.27 15.44
CA GLY A 60 -1.06 19.87 15.29
C GLY A 60 -1.05 21.35 14.93
N SER A 61 -0.02 22.10 15.32
CA SER A 61 0.08 23.56 15.09
C SER A 61 0.80 23.92 13.79
N HIS A 62 1.69 23.07 13.29
CA HIS A 62 2.49 23.37 12.11
C HIS A 62 1.82 22.88 10.83
N PRO A 63 1.40 23.78 9.91
CA PRO A 63 0.58 23.42 8.74
C PRO A 63 1.26 22.45 7.77
N VAL A 64 2.59 22.39 7.75
CA VAL A 64 3.37 21.53 6.85
C VAL A 64 3.12 20.04 7.15
N TYR A 65 3.01 19.64 8.43
CA TYR A 65 2.79 18.24 8.79
C TYR A 65 1.39 17.76 8.35
N ALA A 66 0.37 18.60 8.57
CA ALA A 66 -0.99 18.32 8.11
C ALA A 66 -1.05 18.23 6.57
N LEU A 67 -0.41 19.16 5.87
CA LEU A 67 -0.33 19.15 4.39
C LEU A 67 0.34 17.88 3.88
N LEU A 68 1.50 17.49 4.44
CA LEU A 68 2.22 16.29 4.00
C LEU A 68 1.44 15.02 4.32
N LEU A 69 0.76 14.95 5.46
CA LEU A 69 -0.09 13.80 5.81
C LEU A 69 -1.28 13.68 4.85
N GLN A 70 -1.98 14.76 4.60
CA GLN A 70 -3.09 14.81 3.62
C GLN A 70 -2.60 14.40 2.23
N ARG A 71 -1.48 14.95 1.77
CA ARG A 71 -0.88 14.61 0.48
C ARG A 71 -0.51 13.13 0.41
N SER A 72 0.07 12.56 1.47
CA SER A 72 0.39 11.14 1.55
C SER A 72 -0.85 10.27 1.41
N VAL A 73 -1.93 10.61 2.10
CA VAL A 73 -3.21 9.88 1.99
C VAL A 73 -3.76 9.98 0.57
N LEU A 74 -3.79 11.18 -0.02
CA LEU A 74 -4.33 11.39 -1.38
C LEU A 74 -3.51 10.62 -2.43
N ILE A 75 -2.18 10.72 -2.41
CA ILE A 75 -1.31 9.98 -3.32
C ILE A 75 -1.53 8.48 -3.14
N SER A 76 -1.56 7.98 -1.90
CA SER A 76 -1.72 6.54 -1.64
C SER A 76 -3.08 6.01 -2.05
N VAL A 77 -4.16 6.77 -1.86
CA VAL A 77 -5.49 6.43 -2.37
C VAL A 77 -5.48 6.38 -3.89
N THR A 78 -4.89 7.39 -4.55
CA THR A 78 -4.79 7.44 -6.02
C THR A 78 -3.98 6.28 -6.57
N VAL A 79 -2.79 5.99 -5.98
CA VAL A 79 -1.98 4.81 -6.33
C VAL A 79 -2.80 3.53 -6.19
N THR A 80 -3.50 3.37 -5.08
CA THR A 80 -4.31 2.18 -4.81
C THR A 80 -5.41 2.01 -5.85
N LEU A 81 -6.16 3.08 -6.13
CA LEU A 81 -7.22 3.07 -7.13
C LEU A 81 -6.68 2.72 -8.52
N VAL A 82 -5.64 3.41 -8.98
CA VAL A 82 -5.02 3.15 -10.28
C VAL A 82 -4.50 1.72 -10.36
N THR A 83 -3.77 1.27 -9.33
CA THR A 83 -3.21 -0.08 -9.31
C THR A 83 -4.28 -1.16 -9.34
N VAL A 84 -5.32 -1.04 -8.51
CA VAL A 84 -6.41 -2.03 -8.44
C VAL A 84 -7.23 -2.04 -9.74
N LEU A 85 -7.52 -0.86 -10.31
CA LEU A 85 -8.24 -0.75 -11.58
C LEU A 85 -7.49 -1.40 -12.74
N LEU A 86 -6.15 -1.26 -12.78
CA LEU A 86 -5.32 -1.90 -13.80
C LEU A 86 -5.06 -3.39 -13.50
N ALA A 87 -4.93 -3.77 -12.23
CA ALA A 87 -4.71 -5.14 -11.80
C ALA A 87 -5.93 -6.04 -12.03
N PHE A 88 -7.14 -5.49 -11.86
CA PHE A 88 -8.37 -6.28 -11.95
C PHE A 88 -8.56 -6.93 -13.34
N PRO A 89 -8.50 -6.21 -14.48
CA PRO A 89 -8.66 -6.82 -15.80
C PRO A 89 -7.54 -7.84 -16.10
N MET A 90 -6.31 -7.62 -15.63
CA MET A 90 -5.23 -8.60 -15.77
C MET A 90 -5.52 -9.88 -14.98
N ALA A 91 -5.89 -9.76 -13.71
CA ALA A 91 -6.28 -10.89 -12.86
C ALA A 91 -7.49 -11.63 -13.43
N TYR A 92 -8.47 -10.89 -13.93
CA TYR A 92 -9.67 -11.44 -14.58
C TYR A 92 -9.31 -12.25 -15.82
N TYR A 93 -8.49 -11.70 -16.72
CA TYR A 93 -8.04 -12.42 -17.92
C TYR A 93 -7.30 -13.72 -17.55
N ILE A 94 -6.37 -13.65 -16.60
CA ILE A 94 -5.60 -14.83 -16.19
C ILE A 94 -6.50 -15.89 -15.58
N SER A 95 -7.45 -15.48 -14.69
CA SER A 95 -8.36 -16.41 -14.03
C SER A 95 -9.31 -17.09 -15.01
N PHE A 96 -9.94 -16.34 -15.90
CA PHE A 96 -11.01 -16.86 -16.75
C PHE A 96 -10.52 -17.38 -18.11
N TYR A 97 -9.45 -16.79 -18.67
CA TYR A 97 -8.95 -17.09 -20.02
C TYR A 97 -7.53 -17.64 -20.07
N GLY A 98 -6.78 -17.62 -18.95
CA GLY A 98 -5.38 -18.06 -18.91
C GLY A 98 -5.16 -19.55 -19.17
N GLY A 99 -6.20 -20.41 -18.98
CA GLY A 99 -6.16 -21.82 -19.23
C GLY A 99 -4.95 -22.53 -18.58
N LYS A 100 -4.25 -23.36 -19.34
CA LYS A 100 -3.04 -24.09 -18.88
C LYS A 100 -1.83 -23.16 -18.65
N ARG A 101 -1.88 -21.89 -19.12
CA ARG A 101 -0.79 -20.92 -19.01
C ARG A 101 -0.91 -19.97 -17.82
N LYS A 102 -1.87 -20.18 -16.92
CA LYS A 102 -2.06 -19.32 -15.72
C LYS A 102 -0.78 -19.15 -14.91
N ALA A 103 -0.10 -20.27 -14.62
CA ALA A 103 1.16 -20.24 -13.87
C ALA A 103 2.25 -19.41 -14.58
N LEU A 104 2.33 -19.51 -15.91
CA LEU A 104 3.27 -18.70 -16.69
C LEU A 104 2.94 -17.21 -16.61
N TRP A 105 1.68 -16.81 -16.73
CA TRP A 105 1.27 -15.42 -16.62
C TRP A 105 1.58 -14.84 -15.24
N LEU A 106 1.26 -15.60 -14.17
CA LEU A 106 1.58 -15.19 -12.80
C LEU A 106 3.09 -15.06 -12.59
N PHE A 107 3.87 -15.98 -13.11
CA PHE A 107 5.33 -15.91 -13.07
C PHE A 107 5.84 -14.66 -13.78
N LEU A 108 5.40 -14.39 -15.01
CA LEU A 108 5.82 -13.20 -15.79
C LEU A 108 5.50 -11.88 -15.07
N ILE A 109 4.35 -11.79 -14.39
CA ILE A 109 3.95 -10.60 -13.62
C ILE A 109 4.88 -10.37 -12.42
N THR A 110 5.44 -11.44 -11.84
CA THR A 110 6.33 -11.32 -10.68
C THR A 110 7.78 -11.01 -11.06
N ILE A 111 8.22 -11.20 -12.31
CA ILE A 111 9.60 -10.96 -12.76
C ILE A 111 10.11 -9.55 -12.39
N PRO A 112 9.38 -8.45 -12.64
CA PRO A 112 9.85 -7.11 -12.28
C PRO A 112 10.13 -6.95 -10.78
N PHE A 113 9.46 -7.76 -9.94
CA PHE A 113 9.67 -7.71 -8.51
C PHE A 113 11.01 -8.31 -8.05
N TRP A 114 11.62 -9.18 -8.84
CA TRP A 114 12.92 -9.78 -8.50
C TRP A 114 14.08 -8.79 -8.65
N THR A 115 13.84 -7.64 -9.26
CA THR A 115 14.81 -6.54 -9.28
C THR A 115 14.70 -5.68 -8.02
N SER A 116 15.80 -5.04 -7.62
CA SER A 116 15.81 -4.12 -6.48
C SER A 116 14.75 -3.03 -6.64
N TYR A 117 14.00 -2.76 -5.55
CA TYR A 117 13.03 -1.67 -5.52
C TYR A 117 13.64 -0.32 -5.88
N LEU A 118 14.78 0.02 -5.25
CA LEU A 118 15.49 1.27 -5.52
C LEU A 118 15.89 1.42 -6.98
N LEU A 119 16.45 0.36 -7.59
CA LEU A 119 16.84 0.36 -8.99
C LEU A 119 15.63 0.61 -9.90
N ARG A 120 14.50 -0.03 -9.61
CA ARG A 120 13.25 0.13 -10.36
C ARG A 120 12.73 1.56 -10.33
N ILE A 121 12.74 2.20 -9.16
CA ILE A 121 12.32 3.60 -9.03
C ILE A 121 13.32 4.53 -9.71
N PHE A 122 14.62 4.23 -9.67
CA PHE A 122 15.62 4.98 -10.39
C PHE A 122 15.42 4.92 -11.92
N LEU A 123 15.04 3.75 -12.44
CA LEU A 123 14.67 3.62 -13.86
C LEU A 123 13.43 4.47 -14.21
N TRP A 124 12.42 4.52 -13.34
CA TRP A 124 11.28 5.43 -13.53
C TRP A 124 11.70 6.89 -13.56
N LYS A 125 12.67 7.30 -12.74
CA LYS A 125 13.25 8.66 -12.81
C LYS A 125 13.86 8.97 -14.18
N ILE A 126 14.54 7.99 -14.77
CA ILE A 126 15.12 8.13 -16.11
C ILE A 126 14.02 8.17 -17.18
N ILE A 127 13.00 7.30 -17.08
CA ILE A 127 11.91 7.22 -18.05
C ILE A 127 11.07 8.49 -18.07
N LEU A 128 10.71 9.01 -16.89
CA LEU A 128 9.81 10.18 -16.72
C LEU A 128 10.57 11.52 -16.70
N GLY A 129 11.90 11.53 -16.81
CA GLY A 129 12.69 12.76 -16.78
C GLY A 129 12.39 13.69 -17.97
N TYR A 130 12.84 14.94 -17.88
CA TYR A 130 12.63 15.96 -18.92
C TYR A 130 13.12 15.47 -20.29
N ASN A 131 14.36 15.01 -20.38
CA ASN A 131 14.94 14.36 -21.57
C ASN A 131 14.88 12.83 -21.42
N GLY A 132 13.85 12.32 -20.73
CA GLY A 132 13.69 10.90 -20.46
C GLY A 132 13.19 10.13 -21.67
N VAL A 133 13.25 8.80 -21.56
CA VAL A 133 12.88 7.91 -22.67
C VAL A 133 11.47 8.21 -23.20
N LEU A 134 10.50 8.47 -22.31
CA LEU A 134 9.12 8.75 -22.70
C LEU A 134 9.03 10.05 -23.52
N ASN A 135 9.52 11.16 -23.00
CA ASN A 135 9.47 12.45 -23.66
C ASN A 135 10.27 12.45 -24.99
N SER A 136 11.48 11.91 -24.97
CA SER A 136 12.32 11.83 -26.19
C SER A 136 11.68 10.96 -27.28
N THR A 137 11.02 9.87 -26.91
CA THR A 137 10.31 9.02 -27.88
C THR A 137 9.11 9.73 -28.49
N LEU A 138 8.27 10.39 -27.63
CA LEU A 138 7.10 11.10 -28.11
C LEU A 138 7.45 12.30 -29.00
N GLN A 139 8.52 13.03 -28.67
CA GLN A 139 9.05 14.12 -29.51
C GLN A 139 9.63 13.59 -30.83
N GLY A 140 10.41 12.49 -30.78
CA GLY A 140 10.96 11.85 -31.97
C GLY A 140 9.88 11.32 -32.93
N LEU A 141 8.70 10.94 -32.40
CA LEU A 141 7.53 10.56 -33.18
C LEU A 141 6.65 11.76 -33.60
N SER A 142 7.05 12.99 -33.27
CA SER A 142 6.30 14.22 -33.51
C SER A 142 4.87 14.21 -32.93
N ILE A 143 4.66 13.46 -31.83
CA ILE A 143 3.38 13.39 -31.10
C ILE A 143 3.24 14.60 -30.18
N ILE A 144 4.35 15.07 -29.60
CA ILE A 144 4.43 16.24 -28.73
C ILE A 144 5.55 17.16 -29.21
N GLU A 145 5.37 18.47 -29.04
CA GLU A 145 6.40 19.47 -29.36
C GLU A 145 7.32 19.74 -28.14
N GLU A 146 6.72 19.77 -26.94
CA GLU A 146 7.41 20.00 -25.67
C GLU A 146 7.27 18.81 -24.71
N PRO A 147 8.21 18.59 -23.78
CA PRO A 147 8.13 17.55 -22.78
C PRO A 147 6.88 17.65 -21.90
N LEU A 148 6.29 16.51 -21.56
CA LEU A 148 5.10 16.40 -20.72
C LEU A 148 5.40 16.84 -19.29
N THR A 149 5.02 18.06 -18.91
CA THR A 149 5.20 18.59 -17.56
C THR A 149 4.32 17.92 -16.53
N ILE A 150 3.16 17.37 -16.96
CA ILE A 150 2.17 16.72 -16.09
C ILE A 150 2.71 15.48 -15.35
N ILE A 151 3.79 14.88 -15.84
CA ILE A 151 4.44 13.71 -15.25
C ILE A 151 5.89 13.98 -14.83
N LEU A 152 6.30 15.26 -14.83
CA LEU A 152 7.68 15.64 -14.56
C LEU A 152 7.85 16.11 -13.13
N TYR A 153 8.52 15.29 -12.30
CA TYR A 153 8.87 15.60 -10.90
C TYR A 153 7.68 16.13 -10.06
N ASN A 154 6.58 15.39 -10.07
CA ASN A 154 5.35 15.75 -9.37
C ASN A 154 4.63 14.53 -8.80
N ALA A 155 3.47 14.74 -8.15
CA ALA A 155 2.66 13.66 -7.58
C ALA A 155 2.22 12.61 -8.62
N ASN A 156 1.97 13.00 -9.88
CA ASN A 156 1.56 12.05 -10.93
C ASN A 156 2.69 11.07 -11.27
N ALA A 157 3.95 11.55 -11.32
CA ALA A 157 5.12 10.69 -11.51
C ALA A 157 5.23 9.66 -10.38
N VAL A 158 4.96 10.06 -9.13
CA VAL A 158 4.92 9.16 -7.97
C VAL A 158 3.84 8.10 -8.17
N VAL A 159 2.62 8.51 -8.57
CA VAL A 159 1.50 7.59 -8.80
C VAL A 159 1.84 6.55 -9.86
N ILE A 160 2.41 6.97 -11.00
CA ILE A 160 2.77 6.05 -12.09
C ILE A 160 3.83 5.04 -11.63
N ALA A 161 4.90 5.52 -11.00
CA ALA A 161 6.00 4.66 -10.54
C ALA A 161 5.54 3.65 -9.49
N LEU A 162 4.72 4.09 -8.51
CA LEU A 162 4.19 3.24 -7.46
C LEU A 162 3.11 2.27 -7.95
N ALA A 163 2.23 2.70 -8.86
CA ALA A 163 1.23 1.81 -9.45
C ALA A 163 1.89 0.63 -10.16
N HIS A 164 2.96 0.87 -10.91
CA HIS A 164 3.76 -0.20 -11.51
C HIS A 164 4.46 -1.05 -10.46
N ALA A 165 5.08 -0.43 -9.45
CA ALA A 165 5.82 -1.16 -8.42
C ALA A 165 4.93 -2.11 -7.61
N TRP A 166 3.67 -1.71 -7.33
CA TRP A 166 2.71 -2.47 -6.53
C TRP A 166 1.80 -3.38 -7.36
N ALA A 167 1.82 -3.30 -8.70
CA ALA A 167 0.92 -4.07 -9.57
C ALA A 167 0.89 -5.59 -9.26
N PRO A 168 2.03 -6.31 -9.09
CA PRO A 168 1.99 -7.75 -8.78
C PRO A 168 1.25 -8.05 -7.47
N PHE A 169 1.41 -7.20 -6.45
CA PHE A 169 0.76 -7.37 -5.15
C PHE A 169 -0.73 -7.10 -5.16
N ALA A 170 -1.22 -6.34 -6.15
CA ALA A 170 -2.65 -6.17 -6.36
C ALA A 170 -3.26 -7.31 -7.21
N ILE A 171 -2.54 -7.76 -8.24
CA ILE A 171 -3.01 -8.81 -9.14
C ILE A 171 -3.22 -10.13 -8.40
N LEU A 172 -2.27 -10.53 -7.55
CA LEU A 172 -2.31 -11.84 -6.89
C LEU A 172 -3.54 -12.05 -5.99
N PRO A 173 -3.89 -11.18 -5.03
CA PRO A 173 -5.08 -11.39 -4.19
C PRO A 173 -6.39 -11.30 -4.98
N ILE A 174 -6.46 -10.44 -6.01
CA ILE A 174 -7.62 -10.37 -6.90
C ILE A 174 -7.76 -11.66 -7.68
N PHE A 175 -6.65 -12.18 -8.25
CA PHE A 175 -6.63 -13.45 -8.97
C PHE A 175 -7.10 -14.60 -8.07
N VAL A 176 -6.58 -14.71 -6.85
CA VAL A 176 -6.99 -15.76 -5.90
C VAL A 176 -8.48 -15.68 -5.57
N ALA A 177 -9.04 -14.49 -5.42
CA ALA A 177 -10.47 -14.33 -5.19
C ALA A 177 -11.30 -14.74 -6.41
N LEU A 178 -10.86 -14.39 -7.62
CA LEU A 178 -11.53 -14.77 -8.88
C LEU A 178 -11.46 -16.27 -9.14
N GLU A 179 -10.36 -16.95 -8.80
CA GLU A 179 -10.22 -18.41 -8.95
C GLU A 179 -11.14 -19.21 -8.03
N LYS A 180 -11.54 -18.63 -6.89
CA LYS A 180 -12.48 -19.27 -5.96
C LYS A 180 -13.94 -19.18 -6.41
N ILE A 181 -14.25 -18.40 -7.44
CA ILE A 181 -15.62 -18.26 -7.95
C ILE A 181 -16.02 -19.57 -8.68
N ASP A 182 -17.07 -20.21 -8.17
CA ASP A 182 -17.66 -21.38 -8.85
C ASP A 182 -18.23 -20.94 -10.21
N ARG A 183 -17.79 -21.60 -11.25
CA ARG A 183 -18.21 -21.37 -12.63
C ARG A 183 -19.71 -21.60 -12.84
N SER A 184 -20.30 -22.53 -12.07
CA SER A 184 -21.73 -22.80 -12.10
C SER A 184 -22.59 -21.60 -11.79
N LEU A 185 -22.11 -20.67 -10.93
CA LEU A 185 -22.81 -19.40 -10.64
C LEU A 185 -22.88 -18.48 -11.87
N LEU A 186 -21.84 -18.51 -12.70
CA LEU A 186 -21.78 -17.72 -13.92
C LEU A 186 -22.66 -18.33 -15.02
N GLU A 187 -22.76 -19.66 -15.07
CA GLU A 187 -23.63 -20.40 -15.97
C GLU A 187 -25.10 -20.19 -15.58
N ALA A 188 -25.45 -20.34 -14.29
CA ALA A 188 -26.79 -20.09 -13.80
C ALA A 188 -27.25 -18.64 -14.07
N ALA A 189 -26.38 -17.65 -13.89
CA ALA A 189 -26.71 -16.25 -14.20
C ALA A 189 -26.98 -16.06 -15.71
N ARG A 190 -26.23 -16.79 -16.57
CA ARG A 190 -26.45 -16.78 -18.02
C ARG A 190 -27.80 -17.41 -18.37
N ASP A 191 -28.13 -18.52 -17.76
CA ASP A 191 -29.40 -19.25 -18.01
C ASP A 191 -30.61 -18.42 -17.57
N LEU A 192 -30.43 -17.55 -16.55
CA LEU A 192 -31.41 -16.55 -16.13
C LEU A 192 -31.47 -15.32 -17.02
N GLY A 193 -30.73 -15.28 -18.16
CA GLY A 193 -30.74 -14.21 -19.15
C GLY A 193 -29.81 -13.03 -18.83
N ASP A 194 -28.91 -13.15 -17.84
CA ASP A 194 -27.94 -12.08 -17.57
C ASP A 194 -26.86 -12.03 -18.67
N GLY A 195 -26.81 -10.92 -19.39
CA GLY A 195 -25.75 -10.63 -20.36
C GLY A 195 -24.37 -10.48 -19.66
N PRO A 196 -23.24 -10.44 -20.42
CA PRO A 196 -21.90 -10.46 -19.86
C PRO A 196 -21.61 -9.31 -18.88
N ILE A 197 -22.07 -8.09 -19.17
CA ILE A 197 -21.89 -6.91 -18.31
C ILE A 197 -22.69 -7.07 -17.01
N ARG A 198 -23.97 -7.48 -17.12
CA ARG A 198 -24.83 -7.65 -15.95
C ARG A 198 -24.32 -8.76 -15.03
N ARG A 199 -23.89 -9.88 -15.59
CA ARG A 199 -23.24 -10.99 -14.88
C ARG A 199 -21.95 -10.57 -14.17
N PHE A 200 -21.14 -9.72 -14.82
CA PHE A 200 -19.95 -9.15 -14.20
C PHE A 200 -20.29 -8.36 -12.92
N PHE A 201 -21.18 -7.40 -13.00
CA PHE A 201 -21.53 -6.55 -11.84
C PHE A 201 -22.35 -7.28 -10.79
N ARG A 202 -23.17 -8.28 -11.18
CA ARG A 202 -24.07 -8.99 -10.27
C ARG A 202 -23.45 -10.19 -9.58
N VAL A 203 -22.49 -10.87 -10.22
CA VAL A 203 -21.88 -12.10 -9.73
C VAL A 203 -20.38 -11.93 -9.54
N THR A 204 -19.63 -11.64 -10.60
CA THR A 204 -18.15 -11.66 -10.54
C THR A 204 -17.60 -10.60 -9.61
N LEU A 205 -17.98 -9.34 -9.79
CA LEU A 205 -17.44 -8.24 -9.01
C LEU A 205 -17.76 -8.37 -7.51
N PRO A 206 -19.01 -8.67 -7.08
CA PRO A 206 -19.31 -8.88 -5.66
C PRO A 206 -18.52 -10.02 -5.01
N LEU A 207 -18.32 -11.12 -5.72
CA LEU A 207 -17.53 -12.26 -5.23
C LEU A 207 -16.02 -11.98 -5.23
N ALA A 208 -15.54 -11.05 -6.05
CA ALA A 208 -14.16 -10.62 -6.07
C ALA A 208 -13.82 -9.54 -5.02
N VAL A 209 -14.82 -8.90 -4.38
CA VAL A 209 -14.60 -7.82 -3.39
C VAL A 209 -13.58 -8.17 -2.31
N PRO A 210 -13.55 -9.37 -1.71
CA PRO A 210 -12.54 -9.70 -0.71
C PRO A 210 -11.11 -9.62 -1.25
N GLY A 211 -10.88 -10.05 -2.50
CA GLY A 211 -9.59 -9.91 -3.17
C GLY A 211 -9.24 -8.45 -3.47
N ILE A 212 -10.23 -7.64 -3.88
CA ILE A 212 -10.07 -6.20 -4.12
C ILE A 212 -9.71 -5.48 -2.81
N VAL A 213 -10.39 -5.79 -1.72
CA VAL A 213 -10.11 -5.19 -0.39
C VAL A 213 -8.71 -5.57 0.07
N ALA A 214 -8.32 -6.84 -0.04
CA ALA A 214 -6.98 -7.29 0.30
C ALA A 214 -5.90 -6.59 -0.55
N ALA A 215 -6.09 -6.52 -1.87
CA ALA A 215 -5.21 -5.80 -2.79
C ALA A 215 -5.08 -4.32 -2.41
N SER A 216 -6.21 -3.66 -2.12
CA SER A 216 -6.23 -2.26 -1.73
C SER A 216 -5.41 -2.00 -0.47
N LEU A 217 -5.53 -2.83 0.56
CA LEU A 217 -4.77 -2.68 1.80
C LEU A 217 -3.27 -2.95 1.60
N ILE A 218 -2.92 -3.97 0.82
CA ILE A 218 -1.54 -4.34 0.52
C ILE A 218 -0.83 -3.22 -0.27
N VAL A 219 -1.55 -2.46 -1.09
CA VAL A 219 -1.01 -1.32 -1.83
C VAL A 219 -1.01 -0.04 -0.99
N PHE A 220 -2.13 0.27 -0.33
CA PHE A 220 -2.33 1.54 0.39
C PHE A 220 -1.37 1.71 1.56
N ILE A 221 -1.28 0.71 2.45
CA ILE A 221 -0.53 0.83 3.71
C ILE A 221 0.96 1.12 3.47
N PRO A 222 1.70 0.33 2.66
CA PRO A 222 3.12 0.61 2.43
C PRO A 222 3.37 1.84 1.57
N THR A 223 2.41 2.24 0.72
CA THR A 223 2.54 3.46 -0.09
C THR A 223 2.63 4.71 0.77
N VAL A 224 1.86 4.83 1.85
CA VAL A 224 1.95 5.99 2.76
C VAL A 224 3.33 6.08 3.41
N GLY A 225 3.98 4.95 3.69
CA GLY A 225 5.31 4.87 4.29
C GLY A 225 6.47 5.00 3.30
N ASP A 226 6.20 5.13 2.01
CA ASP A 226 7.25 5.26 1.01
C ASP A 226 7.86 6.67 0.99
N TYR A 227 9.16 6.75 1.24
CA TYR A 227 9.93 7.99 1.12
C TYR A 227 10.87 8.01 -0.08
N ILE A 228 11.12 6.84 -0.68
CA ILE A 228 12.11 6.70 -1.78
C ILE A 228 11.54 7.25 -3.07
N THR A 229 10.36 6.80 -3.46
CA THR A 229 9.73 7.20 -4.73
C THR A 229 9.43 8.69 -4.76
N PRO A 230 8.77 9.28 -3.75
CA PRO A 230 8.55 10.73 -3.69
C PRO A 230 9.85 11.55 -3.80
N LYS A 231 10.91 11.09 -3.14
CA LYS A 231 12.22 11.77 -3.17
C LYS A 231 12.89 11.72 -4.54
N LEU A 232 12.72 10.64 -5.32
CA LEU A 232 13.39 10.44 -6.60
C LEU A 232 12.64 11.03 -7.78
N VAL A 233 11.29 10.93 -7.77
CA VAL A 233 10.46 11.32 -8.92
C VAL A 233 9.37 12.34 -8.59
N GLY A 234 9.13 12.64 -7.31
CA GLY A 234 8.00 13.47 -6.88
C GLY A 234 8.26 14.98 -6.87
N GLY A 235 9.52 15.40 -6.90
CA GLY A 235 9.83 16.82 -6.71
C GLY A 235 9.29 17.37 -5.38
N THR A 236 9.05 18.67 -5.31
CA THR A 236 8.51 19.34 -4.10
C THR A 236 7.02 19.02 -3.87
N GLU A 237 6.26 18.83 -4.94
CA GLU A 237 4.82 18.57 -4.88
C GLU A 237 4.49 17.11 -4.58
N GLY A 238 5.40 16.19 -4.89
CA GLY A 238 5.24 14.77 -4.61
C GLY A 238 5.73 14.33 -3.23
N LEU A 239 6.36 15.22 -2.42
CA LEU A 239 6.83 14.86 -1.08
C LEU A 239 5.68 14.45 -0.16
N MET A 240 5.95 13.40 0.61
CA MET A 240 4.99 12.74 1.52
C MET A 240 5.47 12.83 2.97
N ILE A 241 4.61 12.46 3.92
CA ILE A 241 4.94 12.49 5.35
C ILE A 241 6.15 11.60 5.69
N ALA A 242 6.33 10.49 5.01
CA ALA A 242 7.47 9.60 5.18
C ALA A 242 8.81 10.28 4.86
N ASN A 243 8.83 11.24 3.92
CA ASN A 243 10.01 12.06 3.65
C ASN A 243 10.35 12.97 4.83
N MET A 244 9.35 13.58 5.48
CA MET A 244 9.56 14.41 6.67
C MET A 244 10.05 13.55 7.84
N ILE A 245 9.45 12.38 8.06
CA ILE A 245 9.92 11.43 9.08
C ILE A 245 11.40 11.08 8.85
N GLN A 246 11.76 10.75 7.61
CA GLN A 246 13.15 10.44 7.24
C GLN A 246 14.09 11.63 7.51
N VAL A 247 13.65 12.87 7.23
CA VAL A 247 14.44 14.09 7.50
C VAL A 247 14.66 14.27 9.00
N GLN A 248 13.65 14.07 9.85
CA GLN A 248 13.77 14.20 11.31
C GLN A 248 14.80 13.23 11.88
N PHE A 249 14.79 11.98 11.44
CA PHE A 249 15.76 10.98 11.91
C PHE A 249 17.18 11.18 11.35
N SER A 250 17.32 11.68 10.12
CA SER A 250 18.61 11.63 9.42
C SER A 250 19.33 12.98 9.30
N LYS A 251 18.60 14.10 9.24
CA LYS A 251 19.17 15.43 8.98
C LYS A 251 18.91 16.42 10.12
N ALA A 252 17.68 16.50 10.59
CA ALA A 252 17.31 17.40 11.67
C ALA A 252 17.77 16.90 13.04
N ASN A 253 18.19 15.61 13.12
CA ASN A 253 18.62 14.98 14.34
C ASN A 253 17.61 15.13 15.50
N ASN A 254 16.31 15.09 15.15
CA ASN A 254 15.20 15.19 16.10
C ASN A 254 14.38 13.88 16.06
N ALA A 255 14.96 12.83 16.63
CA ALA A 255 14.35 11.51 16.64
C ALA A 255 12.99 11.45 17.37
N PRO A 256 12.75 12.18 18.50
CA PRO A 256 11.45 12.22 19.15
C PRO A 256 10.33 12.78 18.25
N LEU A 257 10.57 13.88 17.56
CA LEU A 257 9.60 14.45 16.63
C LEU A 257 9.37 13.50 15.43
N GLY A 258 10.43 12.88 14.90
CA GLY A 258 10.34 11.84 13.87
C GLY A 258 9.47 10.66 14.30
N ALA A 259 9.63 10.20 15.54
CA ALA A 259 8.83 9.13 16.13
C ALA A 259 7.35 9.57 16.31
N ALA A 260 7.10 10.78 16.79
CA ALA A 260 5.74 11.31 16.94
C ALA A 260 5.01 11.42 15.58
N LEU A 261 5.70 11.88 14.52
CA LEU A 261 5.18 11.91 13.16
C LEU A 261 4.87 10.51 12.64
N ALA A 262 5.75 9.53 12.89
CA ALA A 262 5.54 8.14 12.47
C ALA A 262 4.33 7.52 13.19
N ILE A 263 4.18 7.71 14.49
CA ILE A 263 3.02 7.24 15.28
C ILE A 263 1.74 7.92 14.79
N THR A 264 1.76 9.22 14.54
CA THR A 264 0.60 9.95 14.00
C THR A 264 0.19 9.40 12.63
N ALA A 265 1.15 9.21 11.73
CA ALA A 265 0.90 8.64 10.41
C ALA A 265 0.34 7.21 10.52
N MET A 266 0.90 6.38 11.39
CA MET A 266 0.43 5.01 11.64
C MET A 266 -1.01 4.97 12.16
N ILE A 267 -1.39 5.87 13.07
CA ILE A 267 -2.76 5.97 13.57
C ILE A 267 -3.72 6.37 12.44
N VAL A 268 -3.39 7.39 11.66
CA VAL A 268 -4.23 7.85 10.55
C VAL A 268 -4.42 6.75 9.51
N VAL A 269 -3.34 6.09 9.09
CA VAL A 269 -3.39 4.98 8.12
C VAL A 269 -4.20 3.81 8.68
N GLY A 270 -3.97 3.46 9.95
CA GLY A 270 -4.71 2.39 10.63
C GLY A 270 -6.21 2.67 10.72
N LEU A 271 -6.60 3.91 11.03
CA LEU A 271 -8.01 4.33 11.05
C LEU A 271 -8.64 4.26 9.65
N ILE A 272 -7.96 4.76 8.63
CA ILE A 272 -8.45 4.69 7.24
C ILE A 272 -8.62 3.23 6.81
N ALA A 273 -7.62 2.37 7.06
CA ALA A 273 -7.69 0.95 6.75
C ALA A 273 -8.83 0.25 7.51
N LEU A 274 -9.00 0.55 8.79
CA LEU A 274 -10.09 0.01 9.61
C LEU A 274 -11.46 0.42 9.07
N ILE A 275 -11.67 1.72 8.79
CA ILE A 275 -12.92 2.24 8.21
C ILE A 275 -13.19 1.54 6.88
N PHE A 276 -12.19 1.41 6.02
CA PHE A 276 -12.32 0.74 4.73
C PHE A 276 -12.78 -0.73 4.88
N VAL A 277 -12.19 -1.48 5.81
CA VAL A 277 -12.60 -2.87 6.12
C VAL A 277 -14.02 -2.92 6.68
N LEU A 278 -14.37 -2.01 7.62
CA LEU A 278 -15.70 -1.98 8.23
C LEU A 278 -16.80 -1.67 7.20
N VAL A 279 -16.57 -0.73 6.29
CA VAL A 279 -17.50 -0.40 5.19
C VAL A 279 -17.72 -1.61 4.29
N ASN A 280 -16.65 -2.38 4.01
CA ASN A 280 -16.71 -3.55 3.15
C ASN A 280 -17.09 -4.86 3.89
N ARG A 281 -17.35 -4.81 5.21
CA ARG A 281 -17.60 -5.99 6.06
C ARG A 281 -18.74 -6.88 5.55
N ARG A 282 -19.81 -6.30 4.99
CA ARG A 282 -20.94 -7.05 4.44
C ARG A 282 -20.54 -7.97 3.28
N TRP A 283 -19.62 -7.51 2.43
CA TRP A 283 -19.10 -8.26 1.29
C TRP A 283 -18.08 -9.31 1.71
N LEU A 284 -17.27 -9.00 2.72
CA LEU A 284 -16.28 -9.93 3.28
C LEU A 284 -16.91 -11.15 3.95
N ARG A 285 -18.11 -11.02 4.53
CA ARG A 285 -18.84 -12.12 5.22
C ARG A 285 -19.59 -13.06 4.28
N ARG A 286 -19.78 -12.73 3.02
CA ARG A 286 -20.53 -13.56 2.06
C ARG A 286 -19.77 -14.78 1.56
N GLN A 287 -18.51 -14.96 1.92
CA GLN A 287 -17.65 -16.07 1.50
C GLN A 287 -17.37 -17.09 2.62
N VAL A 288 -17.88 -16.89 3.82
CA VAL A 288 -17.89 -17.86 4.92
C VAL A 288 -19.32 -18.42 5.01
#